data_b6c5b6229d0eade4b0ab12dc9ed5bb91
#
_entry.id   b6c5b6229d0eade4b0ab12dc9ed5bb91
#
_cell.length_a   1.000
_cell.length_b   1.000
_cell.length_c   1.000
_cell.angle_alpha   90.00
_cell.angle_beta   90.00
_cell.angle_gamma   90.00
#
_symmetry.space_group_name_H-M   'P 1'
#
loop_
_entity.id
_entity.type
_entity.pdbx_description
1 polymer ?
#
loop_
_entity_poly.entity_id
_entity_poly.type
_entity_poly.pdbx_seq_one_letter_code
_entity_poly.pdbx_strand_id
1 'polypeptide(L)'
;MALGVPSVGEAGKKADLEPWSGTPPRDEFYWLSEINKATFVTNTAAGLLDRKSVGTWCKAQERVIETGNTPGNPRPKMYVRYEPLLIKEAGIEVTLIHAGRSSQDMHATFQRAMIRDQIVRIIRNLNAARSALLTLADQNRDTIAPCYTNGVAAQPNSLGHTWLGHLEGFRRDIENLKEFWARLNLSPMGTTVLNGTPWPLDRHGMAKLLGFEGLTASHQ
;
A
#
# COMPACT_ATOMS: atom_id res chain seq x y z
N MET A 1 -19.63 26.77 19.28
CA MET A 1 -19.54 26.33 17.88
C MET A 1 -18.94 24.93 17.88
N ALA A 2 -19.77 23.90 17.69
CA ALA A 2 -19.29 22.52 17.62
C ALA A 2 -18.67 22.31 16.22
N LEU A 3 -17.39 21.99 16.18
CA LEU A 3 -16.72 21.52 14.97
C LEU A 3 -17.34 20.16 14.60
N GLY A 4 -18.19 20.15 13.58
CA GLY A 4 -18.77 18.92 13.04
C GLY A 4 -17.68 18.05 12.44
N VAL A 5 -17.22 17.04 13.20
CA VAL A 5 -16.38 15.96 12.67
C VAL A 5 -17.31 15.05 11.86
N PRO A 6 -17.09 14.85 10.54
CA PRO A 6 -17.91 13.93 9.75
C PRO A 6 -17.84 12.52 10.34
N SER A 7 -18.98 11.81 10.38
CA SER A 7 -18.99 10.42 10.82
C SER A 7 -18.12 9.56 9.88
N VAL A 8 -17.41 8.59 10.45
CA VAL A 8 -16.48 7.68 9.71
C VAL A 8 -17.19 6.98 8.53
N GLY A 9 -18.52 6.78 8.60
CA GLY A 9 -19.33 6.18 7.54
C GLY A 9 -19.56 7.05 6.31
N GLU A 10 -19.55 8.38 6.45
CA GLU A 10 -19.73 9.31 5.33
C GLU A 10 -18.42 9.62 4.60
N ALA A 11 -17.30 9.65 5.32
CA ALA A 11 -15.98 9.81 4.73
C ALA A 11 -15.60 8.61 3.84
N GLY A 12 -15.96 7.38 4.22
CA GLY A 12 -15.71 6.18 3.42
C GLY A 12 -16.53 6.14 2.12
N LYS A 13 -17.77 6.59 2.14
CA LYS A 13 -18.65 6.61 0.94
C LYS A 13 -18.26 7.65 -0.10
N LYS A 14 -17.66 8.77 0.31
CA LYS A 14 -17.15 9.79 -0.63
C LYS A 14 -15.84 9.41 -1.29
N ALA A 15 -14.96 8.68 -0.58
CA ALA A 15 -13.67 8.25 -1.12
C ALA A 15 -13.80 7.24 -2.29
N ASP A 16 -14.92 6.50 -2.37
CA ASP A 16 -15.17 5.53 -3.44
C ASP A 16 -15.72 6.14 -4.74
N LEU A 17 -16.09 7.43 -4.73
CA LEU A 17 -16.85 8.07 -5.84
C LEU A 17 -16.18 9.28 -6.48
N GLU A 18 -15.06 9.81 -5.95
CA GLU A 18 -14.36 10.89 -6.63
C GLU A 18 -13.46 10.31 -7.73
N PRO A 19 -13.70 10.68 -9.00
CA PRO A 19 -12.81 10.28 -10.08
C PRO A 19 -11.42 10.88 -9.78
N TRP A 20 -10.40 10.03 -9.66
CA TRP A 20 -9.03 10.48 -9.53
C TRP A 20 -8.65 11.31 -10.77
N SER A 21 -7.82 12.34 -10.59
CA SER A 21 -7.25 13.15 -11.66
C SER A 21 -5.72 13.02 -11.65
N GLY A 22 -5.10 12.91 -12.81
CA GLY A 22 -3.65 12.78 -12.93
C GLY A 22 -3.18 11.32 -12.97
N THR A 23 -2.20 10.95 -12.13
CA THR A 23 -1.64 9.59 -12.08
C THR A 23 -2.63 8.59 -11.45
N PRO A 24 -2.87 7.41 -12.06
CA PRO A 24 -3.73 6.39 -11.51
C PRO A 24 -3.33 6.01 -10.07
N PRO A 25 -4.30 5.82 -9.15
CA PRO A 25 -3.99 5.47 -7.78
C PRO A 25 -3.39 4.07 -7.67
N ARG A 26 -2.53 3.86 -6.67
CA ARG A 26 -2.01 2.55 -6.29
C ARG A 26 -2.98 1.87 -5.32
N ASP A 27 -4.20 1.62 -5.82
CA ASP A 27 -5.32 0.98 -5.13
C ASP A 27 -5.29 -0.56 -5.30
N GLU A 28 -6.37 -1.22 -4.90
CA GLU A 28 -6.52 -2.67 -5.03
C GLU A 28 -6.39 -3.14 -6.48
N PHE A 29 -6.97 -2.40 -7.44
CA PHE A 29 -6.86 -2.71 -8.86
C PHE A 29 -5.41 -2.67 -9.37
N TYR A 30 -4.67 -1.65 -8.97
CA TYR A 30 -3.25 -1.55 -9.29
C TYR A 30 -2.48 -2.77 -8.75
N TRP A 31 -2.64 -3.09 -7.45
CA TRP A 31 -1.91 -4.19 -6.85
C TRP A 31 -2.35 -5.57 -7.33
N LEU A 32 -3.64 -5.78 -7.63
CA LEU A 32 -4.11 -6.99 -8.32
C LEU A 32 -3.44 -7.15 -9.68
N SER A 33 -3.28 -6.06 -10.42
CA SER A 33 -2.59 -6.06 -11.71
C SER A 33 -1.10 -6.42 -11.55
N GLU A 34 -0.41 -5.88 -10.54
CA GLU A 34 0.99 -6.22 -10.25
C GLU A 34 1.15 -7.69 -9.81
N ILE A 35 0.23 -8.21 -8.99
CA ILE A 35 0.21 -9.63 -8.61
C ILE A 35 0.06 -10.51 -9.85
N ASN A 36 -0.82 -10.18 -10.79
CA ASN A 36 -0.97 -10.92 -12.03
C ASN A 36 0.31 -10.89 -12.87
N LYS A 37 0.94 -9.71 -13.04
CA LYS A 37 2.22 -9.59 -13.75
C LYS A 37 3.31 -10.46 -13.13
N ALA A 38 3.44 -10.41 -11.81
CA ALA A 38 4.39 -11.25 -11.08
C ALA A 38 4.11 -12.73 -11.29
N THR A 39 2.81 -13.13 -11.29
CA THR A 39 2.39 -14.51 -11.54
C THR A 39 2.72 -14.95 -12.97
N PHE A 40 2.48 -14.13 -13.98
CA PHE A 40 2.89 -14.46 -15.36
C PHE A 40 4.38 -14.79 -15.43
N VAL A 41 5.22 -13.99 -14.78
CA VAL A 41 6.67 -14.21 -14.79
C VAL A 41 7.04 -15.51 -14.05
N THR A 42 6.62 -15.66 -12.80
CA THR A 42 7.04 -16.76 -11.95
C THR A 42 6.45 -18.11 -12.38
N ASN A 43 5.16 -18.15 -12.74
CA ASN A 43 4.51 -19.40 -13.13
C ASN A 43 4.95 -19.86 -14.54
N THR A 44 5.31 -18.94 -15.44
CA THR A 44 5.93 -19.29 -16.71
C THR A 44 7.34 -19.87 -16.50
N ALA A 45 8.13 -19.26 -15.62
CA ALA A 45 9.46 -19.76 -15.28
C ALA A 45 9.41 -21.14 -14.62
N ALA A 46 8.40 -21.41 -13.80
CA ALA A 46 8.13 -22.71 -13.18
C ALA A 46 7.50 -23.76 -14.12
N GLY A 47 7.24 -23.40 -15.38
CA GLY A 47 6.60 -24.30 -16.35
C GLY A 47 5.11 -24.57 -16.13
N LEU A 48 4.46 -23.78 -15.26
CA LEU A 48 3.02 -23.87 -14.97
C LEU A 48 2.16 -23.20 -16.05
N LEU A 49 2.72 -22.22 -16.77
CA LEU A 49 2.05 -21.51 -17.84
C LEU A 49 2.88 -21.59 -19.12
N ASP A 50 2.19 -21.82 -20.24
CA ASP A 50 2.83 -21.84 -21.55
C ASP A 50 3.22 -20.43 -22.01
N ARG A 51 4.45 -20.25 -22.46
CA ARG A 51 4.99 -18.95 -22.90
C ARG A 51 4.20 -18.28 -24.00
N LYS A 52 3.68 -19.07 -24.95
CA LYS A 52 2.95 -18.53 -26.10
C LYS A 52 1.61 -17.95 -25.63
N SER A 53 0.89 -18.68 -24.79
CA SER A 53 -0.37 -18.26 -24.19
C SER A 53 -0.19 -17.01 -23.31
N VAL A 54 0.85 -16.99 -22.46
CA VAL A 54 1.17 -15.86 -21.60
C VAL A 54 1.44 -14.58 -22.39
N GLY A 55 2.09 -14.65 -23.54
CA GLY A 55 2.30 -13.49 -24.40
C GLY A 55 0.99 -12.82 -24.85
N THR A 56 -0.05 -13.62 -25.10
CA THR A 56 -1.39 -13.13 -25.44
C THR A 56 -2.10 -12.57 -24.21
N TRP A 57 -1.99 -13.26 -23.07
CA TRP A 57 -2.62 -12.85 -21.81
C TRP A 57 -2.02 -11.57 -21.21
N CYS A 58 -0.72 -11.34 -21.38
CA CYS A 58 -0.09 -10.08 -21.00
C CYS A 58 -0.69 -8.91 -21.76
N LYS A 59 -0.89 -9.03 -23.08
CA LYS A 59 -1.53 -7.99 -23.89
C LYS A 59 -2.99 -7.74 -23.48
N ALA A 60 -3.71 -8.80 -23.10
CA ALA A 60 -5.06 -8.68 -22.59
C ALA A 60 -5.07 -7.94 -21.23
N GLN A 61 -4.12 -8.25 -20.35
CA GLN A 61 -3.96 -7.55 -19.09
C GLN A 61 -3.62 -6.06 -19.30
N GLU A 62 -2.76 -5.72 -20.25
CA GLU A 62 -2.46 -4.32 -20.58
C GLU A 62 -3.75 -3.56 -20.95
N ARG A 63 -4.61 -4.13 -21.80
CA ARG A 63 -5.90 -3.53 -22.15
C ARG A 63 -6.83 -3.36 -20.94
N VAL A 64 -6.86 -4.35 -20.02
CA VAL A 64 -7.63 -4.23 -18.77
C VAL A 64 -7.11 -3.09 -17.91
N ILE A 65 -5.77 -2.97 -17.80
CA ILE A 65 -5.12 -1.89 -17.04
C ILE A 65 -5.38 -0.52 -17.67
N GLU A 66 -5.24 -0.38 -18.96
CA GLU A 66 -5.52 0.86 -19.70
C GLU A 66 -6.98 1.30 -19.52
N THR A 67 -7.92 0.36 -19.64
CA THR A 67 -9.34 0.62 -19.39
C THR A 67 -9.58 1.10 -17.96
N GLY A 68 -9.04 0.40 -16.95
CA GLY A 68 -9.20 0.76 -15.55
C GLY A 68 -8.46 2.05 -15.17
N ASN A 69 -7.42 2.43 -15.93
CA ASN A 69 -6.69 3.68 -15.74
C ASN A 69 -7.34 4.88 -16.47
N THR A 70 -8.42 4.67 -17.20
CA THR A 70 -9.20 5.77 -17.76
C THR A 70 -10.14 6.32 -16.67
N PRO A 71 -10.09 7.63 -16.36
CA PRO A 71 -10.96 8.22 -15.34
C PRO A 71 -12.44 7.93 -15.58
N GLY A 72 -13.15 7.55 -14.53
CA GLY A 72 -14.58 7.20 -14.59
C GLY A 72 -14.87 5.73 -14.89
N ASN A 73 -13.88 4.93 -15.26
CA ASN A 73 -14.04 3.49 -15.44
C ASN A 73 -13.93 2.71 -14.12
N PRO A 74 -14.66 1.58 -13.99
CA PRO A 74 -14.60 0.76 -12.79
C PRO A 74 -13.20 0.19 -12.56
N ARG A 75 -12.74 0.22 -11.31
CA ARG A 75 -11.52 -0.41 -10.83
C ARG A 75 -11.88 -1.49 -9.79
N PRO A 76 -11.90 -2.76 -10.18
CA PRO A 76 -12.26 -3.85 -9.26
C PRO A 76 -11.35 -3.90 -8.03
N LYS A 77 -11.96 -3.98 -6.84
CA LYS A 77 -11.26 -4.10 -5.56
C LYS A 77 -10.98 -5.55 -5.13
N MET A 78 -11.57 -6.52 -5.84
CA MET A 78 -11.45 -7.95 -5.54
C MET A 78 -11.15 -8.74 -6.80
N TYR A 79 -10.37 -9.83 -6.67
CA TYR A 79 -9.99 -10.67 -7.80
C TYR A 79 -11.20 -11.26 -8.53
N VAL A 80 -12.22 -11.67 -7.82
CA VAL A 80 -13.47 -12.22 -8.41
C VAL A 80 -14.20 -11.23 -9.34
N ARG A 81 -13.91 -9.95 -9.24
CA ARG A 81 -14.41 -8.92 -10.14
C ARG A 81 -13.38 -8.53 -11.21
N TYR A 82 -12.11 -8.80 -10.97
CA TYR A 82 -11.01 -8.55 -11.90
C TYR A 82 -10.93 -9.65 -12.98
N GLU A 83 -11.01 -10.91 -12.58
CA GLU A 83 -10.88 -12.06 -13.48
C GLU A 83 -11.85 -12.05 -14.67
N PRO A 84 -13.14 -11.70 -14.52
CA PRO A 84 -14.05 -11.56 -15.67
C PRO A 84 -13.60 -10.58 -16.72
N LEU A 85 -12.85 -9.53 -16.35
CA LEU A 85 -12.28 -8.58 -17.31
C LEU A 85 -11.17 -9.23 -18.15
N LEU A 86 -10.32 -10.06 -17.53
CA LEU A 86 -9.30 -10.84 -18.22
C LEU A 86 -9.93 -11.88 -19.16
N ILE A 87 -10.95 -12.60 -18.70
CA ILE A 87 -11.67 -13.61 -19.49
C ILE A 87 -12.28 -12.97 -20.74
N LYS A 88 -12.86 -11.78 -20.61
CA LYS A 88 -13.43 -11.03 -21.74
C LYS A 88 -12.38 -10.70 -22.80
N GLU A 89 -11.15 -10.40 -22.41
CA GLU A 89 -10.06 -9.98 -23.29
C GLU A 89 -9.23 -11.15 -23.85
N ALA A 90 -9.13 -12.26 -23.12
CA ALA A 90 -8.19 -13.34 -23.39
C ALA A 90 -8.81 -14.73 -23.55
N GLY A 91 -10.10 -14.88 -23.27
CA GLY A 91 -10.76 -16.19 -23.20
C GLY A 91 -10.61 -16.87 -21.84
N ILE A 92 -11.33 -18.00 -21.66
CA ILE A 92 -11.43 -18.69 -20.37
C ILE A 92 -10.08 -19.28 -19.89
N GLU A 93 -9.20 -19.63 -20.82
CA GLU A 93 -7.92 -20.24 -20.50
C GLU A 93 -7.01 -19.34 -19.66
N VAL A 94 -7.24 -18.03 -19.66
CA VAL A 94 -6.49 -17.08 -18.82
C VAL A 94 -6.68 -17.39 -17.32
N THR A 95 -7.74 -18.11 -16.94
CA THR A 95 -7.96 -18.52 -15.55
C THR A 95 -6.86 -19.45 -15.02
N LEU A 96 -6.05 -20.07 -15.88
CA LEU A 96 -4.86 -20.84 -15.49
C LEU A 96 -3.86 -20.00 -14.68
N ILE A 97 -3.87 -18.69 -14.84
CA ILE A 97 -3.06 -17.78 -13.99
C ILE A 97 -3.41 -17.94 -12.50
N HIS A 98 -4.61 -18.43 -12.18
CA HIS A 98 -5.06 -18.62 -10.80
C HIS A 98 -4.49 -19.89 -10.15
N ALA A 99 -3.76 -20.75 -10.89
CA ALA A 99 -3.12 -21.92 -10.33
C ALA A 99 -2.20 -21.57 -9.15
N GLY A 100 -2.41 -22.23 -8.03
CA GLY A 100 -1.64 -22.02 -6.81
C GLY A 100 -1.92 -20.70 -6.08
N ARG A 101 -3.02 -20.02 -6.40
CA ARG A 101 -3.46 -18.77 -5.75
C ARG A 101 -4.84 -18.90 -5.15
N SER A 102 -5.16 -17.99 -4.24
CA SER A 102 -6.50 -17.77 -3.73
C SER A 102 -6.78 -16.26 -3.70
N SER A 103 -8.06 -15.88 -3.73
CA SER A 103 -8.45 -14.50 -3.47
C SER A 103 -7.99 -14.00 -2.09
N GLN A 104 -7.77 -14.90 -1.13
CA GLN A 104 -7.39 -14.57 0.24
C GLN A 104 -5.91 -14.17 0.35
N ASP A 105 -4.97 -14.96 -0.20
CA ASP A 105 -3.55 -14.61 -0.17
C ASP A 105 -3.26 -13.38 -1.06
N MET A 106 -3.99 -13.23 -2.17
CA MET A 106 -3.94 -12.02 -2.99
C MET A 106 -4.41 -10.80 -2.19
N HIS A 107 -5.55 -10.92 -1.46
CA HIS A 107 -6.09 -9.85 -0.63
C HIS A 107 -5.09 -9.44 0.47
N ALA A 108 -4.58 -10.41 1.23
CA ALA A 108 -3.58 -10.16 2.26
C ALA A 108 -2.30 -9.51 1.68
N THR A 109 -1.90 -9.89 0.47
CA THR A 109 -0.72 -9.34 -0.21
C THR A 109 -0.94 -7.88 -0.61
N PHE A 110 -2.03 -7.57 -1.29
CA PHE A 110 -2.25 -6.19 -1.73
C PHE A 110 -2.54 -5.25 -0.56
N GLN A 111 -3.20 -5.70 0.51
CA GLN A 111 -3.38 -4.89 1.71
C GLN A 111 -2.03 -4.50 2.33
N ARG A 112 -1.09 -5.45 2.48
CA ARG A 112 0.26 -5.14 2.97
C ARG A 112 0.98 -4.15 2.05
N ALA A 113 0.86 -4.33 0.74
CA ALA A 113 1.46 -3.43 -0.24
C ALA A 113 0.89 -2.01 -0.16
N MET A 114 -0.44 -1.88 -0.02
CA MET A 114 -1.10 -0.58 0.15
C MET A 114 -0.70 0.09 1.47
N ILE A 115 -0.58 -0.65 2.57
CA ILE A 115 -0.10 -0.12 3.85
C ILE A 115 1.34 0.38 3.71
N ARG A 116 2.22 -0.34 2.98
CA ARG A 116 3.59 0.15 2.68
C ARG A 116 3.56 1.51 1.98
N ASP A 117 2.72 1.67 0.96
CA ASP A 117 2.57 2.95 0.25
C ASP A 117 2.13 4.08 1.20
N GLN A 118 1.21 3.78 2.13
CA GLN A 118 0.76 4.73 3.15
C GLN A 118 1.90 5.12 4.13
N ILE A 119 2.66 4.14 4.62
CA ILE A 119 3.80 4.39 5.53
C ILE A 119 4.82 5.31 4.88
N VAL A 120 5.20 5.06 3.63
CA VAL A 120 6.14 5.93 2.90
C VAL A 120 5.60 7.35 2.81
N ARG A 121 4.30 7.52 2.55
CA ARG A 121 3.66 8.84 2.49
C ARG A 121 3.64 9.53 3.86
N ILE A 122 3.32 8.79 4.93
CA ILE A 122 3.32 9.32 6.30
C ILE A 122 4.72 9.77 6.69
N ILE A 123 5.75 8.94 6.48
CA ILE A 123 7.15 9.29 6.80
C ILE A 123 7.60 10.54 6.02
N ARG A 124 7.22 10.65 4.73
CA ARG A 124 7.51 11.85 3.92
C ARG A 124 6.89 13.10 4.53
N ASN A 125 5.62 13.03 4.92
CA ASN A 125 4.90 14.16 5.52
C ASN A 125 5.47 14.52 6.91
N LEU A 126 5.81 13.52 7.74
CA LEU A 126 6.47 13.73 9.03
C LEU A 126 7.84 14.42 8.85
N ASN A 127 8.63 14.02 7.85
CA ASN A 127 9.90 14.66 7.57
C ASN A 127 9.72 16.11 7.09
N ALA A 128 8.70 16.41 6.29
CA ALA A 128 8.38 17.77 5.90
C ALA A 128 7.98 18.62 7.13
N ALA A 129 7.14 18.10 8.01
CA ALA A 129 6.76 18.77 9.26
C ALA A 129 7.97 18.99 10.18
N ARG A 130 8.86 18.00 10.31
CA ARG A 130 10.11 18.13 11.07
C ARG A 130 11.00 19.24 10.52
N SER A 131 11.15 19.33 9.21
CA SER A 131 11.93 20.38 8.57
C SER A 131 11.36 21.76 8.87
N ALA A 132 10.03 21.94 8.80
CA ALA A 132 9.37 23.19 9.12
C ALA A 132 9.54 23.57 10.62
N LEU A 133 9.36 22.60 11.52
CA LEU A 133 9.56 22.82 12.97
C LEU A 133 11.02 23.17 13.30
N LEU A 134 12.00 22.56 12.61
CA LEU A 134 13.40 22.89 12.81
C LEU A 134 13.71 24.34 12.42
N THR A 135 13.15 24.80 11.29
CA THR A 135 13.25 26.19 10.86
C THR A 135 12.63 27.15 11.88
N LEU A 136 11.43 26.82 12.39
CA LEU A 136 10.78 27.62 13.44
C LEU A 136 11.57 27.63 14.74
N ALA A 137 12.17 26.52 15.13
CA ALA A 137 13.00 26.42 16.33
C ALA A 137 14.25 27.30 16.21
N ASP A 138 14.90 27.28 15.05
CA ASP A 138 16.08 28.12 14.80
C ASP A 138 15.75 29.62 14.82
N GLN A 139 14.65 30.03 14.19
CA GLN A 139 14.19 31.43 14.19
C GLN A 139 13.76 31.93 15.56
N ASN A 140 13.40 31.06 16.49
CA ASN A 140 12.87 31.41 17.82
C ASN A 140 13.71 30.86 18.98
N ARG A 141 15.01 30.62 18.75
CA ARG A 141 15.89 30.07 19.79
C ARG A 141 16.01 30.96 21.00
N ASP A 142 15.99 32.30 20.79
CA ASP A 142 16.13 33.32 21.81
C ASP A 142 14.79 33.96 22.24
N THR A 143 13.66 33.54 21.65
CA THR A 143 12.33 34.04 21.99
C THR A 143 11.85 33.37 23.26
N ILE A 144 11.83 34.11 24.37
CA ILE A 144 11.39 33.61 25.67
C ILE A 144 9.87 33.59 25.76
N ALA A 145 9.34 32.49 26.23
CA ALA A 145 7.90 32.27 26.47
C ALA A 145 7.69 31.48 27.75
N PRO A 146 6.57 31.69 28.49
CA PRO A 146 6.24 30.86 29.63
C PRO A 146 5.79 29.46 29.18
N CYS A 147 6.28 28.42 29.85
CA CYS A 147 5.68 27.10 29.81
C CYS A 147 4.55 27.01 30.82
N TYR A 148 3.48 26.31 30.45
CA TYR A 148 2.31 26.10 31.27
C TYR A 148 2.16 24.66 31.69
N THR A 149 1.72 24.42 32.93
CA THR A 149 1.23 23.12 33.39
C THR A 149 -0.12 23.32 34.05
N ASN A 150 -1.11 22.51 33.67
CA ASN A 150 -2.49 22.64 34.15
C ASN A 150 -3.09 24.05 34.04
N GLY A 151 -2.72 24.79 32.99
CA GLY A 151 -3.18 26.17 32.76
C GLY A 151 -2.47 27.23 33.60
N VAL A 152 -1.45 26.87 34.39
CA VAL A 152 -0.65 27.79 35.23
C VAL A 152 0.73 27.97 34.62
N ALA A 153 1.21 29.20 34.57
CA ALA A 153 2.59 29.52 34.17
C ALA A 153 3.58 28.90 35.16
N ALA A 154 4.48 28.06 34.65
CA ALA A 154 5.40 27.28 35.49
C ALA A 154 6.85 27.75 35.35
N GLN A 155 7.43 27.67 34.18
CA GLN A 155 8.84 27.99 33.93
C GLN A 155 9.02 28.81 32.66
N PRO A 156 10.02 29.73 32.60
CA PRO A 156 10.42 30.32 31.33
C PRO A 156 11.11 29.28 30.45
N ASN A 157 10.89 29.40 29.15
CA ASN A 157 11.52 28.53 28.15
C ASN A 157 11.72 29.34 26.87
N SER A 158 12.53 28.85 25.92
CA SER A 158 12.53 29.42 24.57
C SER A 158 11.49 28.69 23.70
N LEU A 159 10.88 29.41 22.78
CA LEU A 159 10.00 28.80 21.79
C LEU A 159 10.76 27.77 20.93
N GLY A 160 12.04 28.03 20.64
CA GLY A 160 12.89 27.07 19.94
C GLY A 160 12.95 25.72 20.66
N HIS A 161 13.15 25.71 21.98
CA HIS A 161 13.14 24.47 22.76
C HIS A 161 11.79 23.75 22.72
N THR A 162 10.70 24.49 22.77
CA THR A 162 9.34 23.94 22.68
C THR A 162 9.14 23.20 21.33
N TRP A 163 9.53 23.81 20.22
CA TRP A 163 9.43 23.19 18.90
C TRP A 163 10.34 21.96 18.75
N LEU A 164 11.54 21.97 19.32
CA LEU A 164 12.42 20.80 19.35
C LEU A 164 11.81 19.63 20.11
N GLY A 165 11.06 19.88 21.19
CA GLY A 165 10.33 18.84 21.91
C GLY A 165 9.30 18.12 21.03
N HIS A 166 8.54 18.85 20.20
CA HIS A 166 7.62 18.25 19.24
C HIS A 166 8.34 17.49 18.12
N LEU A 167 9.47 18.00 17.65
CA LEU A 167 10.31 17.37 16.63
C LEU A 167 10.82 16.00 17.11
N GLU A 168 11.21 15.86 18.38
CA GLU A 168 11.60 14.59 18.99
C GLU A 168 10.44 13.59 19.03
N GLY A 169 9.19 14.04 19.23
CA GLY A 169 8.01 13.19 19.10
C GLY A 169 7.92 12.57 17.69
N PHE A 170 7.99 13.39 16.66
CA PHE A 170 7.93 12.91 15.26
C PHE A 170 9.12 12.01 14.89
N ARG A 171 10.31 12.23 15.48
CA ARG A 171 11.45 11.33 15.29
C ARG A 171 11.13 9.92 15.77
N ARG A 172 10.60 9.80 17.00
CA ARG A 172 10.20 8.51 17.57
C ARG A 172 9.10 7.82 16.75
N ASP A 173 8.12 8.59 16.25
CA ASP A 173 7.06 8.04 15.40
C ASP A 173 7.61 7.45 14.09
N ILE A 174 8.58 8.12 13.47
CA ILE A 174 9.26 7.60 12.28
C ILE A 174 10.03 6.31 12.59
N GLU A 175 10.70 6.23 13.73
CA GLU A 175 11.40 5.01 14.16
C GLU A 175 10.44 3.84 14.37
N ASN A 176 9.32 4.07 15.05
CA ASN A 176 8.25 3.08 15.21
C ASN A 176 7.71 2.58 13.86
N LEU A 177 7.52 3.49 12.89
CA LEU A 177 7.07 3.12 11.55
C LEU A 177 8.12 2.29 10.79
N LYS A 178 9.41 2.57 10.96
CA LYS A 178 10.50 1.76 10.38
C LYS A 178 10.57 0.36 10.98
N GLU A 179 10.41 0.23 12.29
CA GLU A 179 10.34 -1.07 12.96
C GLU A 179 9.11 -1.88 12.52
N PHE A 180 7.97 -1.21 12.37
CA PHE A 180 6.76 -1.84 11.85
C PHE A 180 6.94 -2.31 10.41
N TRP A 181 7.66 -1.54 9.57
CA TRP A 181 7.95 -1.88 8.18
C TRP A 181 8.60 -3.25 8.04
N ALA A 182 9.58 -3.58 8.85
CA ALA A 182 10.29 -4.87 8.78
C ALA A 182 9.33 -6.07 8.94
N ARG A 183 8.31 -5.94 9.80
CA ARG A 183 7.27 -6.97 10.01
C ARG A 183 6.20 -6.97 8.92
N LEU A 184 5.87 -5.79 8.40
CA LEU A 184 4.87 -5.62 7.35
C LEU A 184 5.38 -6.11 5.99
N ASN A 185 6.66 -5.89 5.68
CA ASN A 185 7.25 -6.10 4.35
C ASN A 185 7.56 -7.57 4.05
N LEU A 186 6.66 -8.47 4.47
CA LEU A 186 6.69 -9.90 4.21
C LEU A 186 5.46 -10.29 3.39
N SER A 187 5.68 -11.05 2.29
CA SER A 187 4.63 -11.44 1.36
C SER A 187 3.90 -12.71 1.83
N PRO A 188 2.58 -12.69 1.95
CA PRO A 188 1.78 -13.89 2.16
C PRO A 188 1.45 -14.64 0.86
N MET A 189 1.81 -14.10 -0.31
CA MET A 189 1.44 -14.66 -1.61
C MET A 189 1.95 -16.10 -1.75
N GLY A 190 1.08 -16.98 -2.26
CA GLY A 190 1.36 -18.40 -2.42
C GLY A 190 1.10 -19.27 -1.17
N THR A 191 0.51 -18.69 -0.11
CA THR A 191 -0.06 -19.48 1.01
C THR A 191 -1.42 -20.07 0.63
N THR A 192 -1.96 -19.65 -0.49
CA THR A 192 -3.29 -20.01 -1.01
C THR A 192 -4.39 -19.71 0.00
N VAL A 193 -5.32 -20.67 0.24
CA VAL A 193 -6.39 -20.47 1.23
C VAL A 193 -5.84 -20.48 2.65
N LEU A 194 -5.02 -21.48 3.02
CA LEU A 194 -4.49 -21.66 4.39
C LEU A 194 -3.09 -22.27 4.42
N ASN A 195 -2.88 -23.39 3.73
CA ASN A 195 -1.76 -24.31 3.98
C ASN A 195 -0.79 -24.41 2.79
N GLY A 196 -0.85 -23.47 1.85
CA GLY A 196 -0.03 -23.56 0.63
C GLY A 196 -0.64 -24.46 -0.45
N THR A 197 0.19 -24.87 -1.40
CA THR A 197 -0.22 -25.62 -2.59
C THR A 197 0.87 -26.62 -2.99
N PRO A 198 0.51 -27.76 -3.59
CA PRO A 198 1.49 -28.67 -4.19
C PRO A 198 2.09 -28.14 -5.51
N TRP A 199 1.54 -27.06 -6.08
CA TRP A 199 2.11 -26.44 -7.26
C TRP A 199 3.50 -25.86 -6.96
N PRO A 200 4.49 -26.03 -7.86
CA PRO A 200 5.87 -25.54 -7.65
C PRO A 200 5.95 -24.02 -7.84
N LEU A 201 5.32 -23.26 -6.96
CA LEU A 201 5.32 -21.79 -7.02
C LEU A 201 6.67 -21.23 -6.54
N ASP A 202 7.22 -20.30 -7.30
CA ASP A 202 8.34 -19.47 -6.84
C ASP A 202 7.82 -18.29 -5.99
N ARG A 203 7.51 -18.56 -4.71
CA ARG A 203 7.04 -17.56 -3.76
C ARG A 203 8.08 -16.46 -3.51
N HIS A 204 9.38 -16.80 -3.49
CA HIS A 204 10.46 -15.83 -3.30
C HIS A 204 10.60 -14.88 -4.49
N GLY A 205 10.57 -15.40 -5.71
CA GLY A 205 10.56 -14.58 -6.93
C GLY A 205 9.35 -13.66 -6.98
N MET A 206 8.15 -14.17 -6.63
CA MET A 206 6.93 -13.38 -6.54
C MET A 206 7.06 -12.24 -5.51
N ALA A 207 7.54 -12.53 -4.30
CA ALA A 207 7.75 -11.53 -3.25
C ALA A 207 8.72 -10.44 -3.72
N LYS A 208 9.84 -10.82 -4.35
CA LYS A 208 10.83 -9.90 -4.89
C LYS A 208 10.25 -8.99 -5.98
N LEU A 209 9.48 -9.55 -6.92
CA LEU A 209 8.82 -8.77 -7.98
C LEU A 209 7.80 -7.77 -7.44
N LEU A 210 7.15 -8.09 -6.32
CA LEU A 210 6.21 -7.21 -5.62
C LEU A 210 6.88 -6.27 -4.61
N GLY A 211 8.22 -6.31 -4.50
CA GLY A 211 8.99 -5.44 -3.61
C GLY A 211 8.90 -5.81 -2.13
N PHE A 212 8.59 -7.07 -1.79
CA PHE A 212 8.68 -7.59 -0.44
C PHE A 212 10.08 -8.14 -0.14
N GLU A 213 10.53 -8.03 1.11
CA GLU A 213 11.84 -8.49 1.56
C GLU A 213 11.87 -9.98 1.92
N GLY A 214 10.71 -10.58 2.15
CA GLY A 214 10.62 -11.98 2.53
C GLY A 214 9.20 -12.51 2.45
N LEU A 215 8.99 -13.67 3.07
CA LEU A 215 7.72 -14.39 3.07
C LEU A 215 7.16 -14.51 4.49
N THR A 216 5.83 -14.47 4.62
CA THR A 216 5.17 -14.99 5.82
C THR A 216 5.01 -16.50 5.74
N ALA A 217 5.06 -17.18 6.88
CA ALA A 217 4.80 -18.62 6.94
C ALA A 217 3.31 -18.95 6.62
N SER A 218 2.41 -18.05 7.02
CA SER A 218 0.97 -18.11 6.75
C SER A 218 0.45 -16.70 6.40
N HIS A 219 -0.74 -16.64 5.80
CA HIS A 219 -1.41 -15.36 5.56
C HIS A 219 -2.24 -14.88 6.78
N GLN A 220 -2.40 -15.73 7.79
CA GLN A 220 -3.09 -15.43 9.05
C GLN A 220 -2.22 -14.59 9.98
#